data_fd645a36a10914d39fd06e4c3491f88e
#
_entry.id   fd645a36a10914d39fd06e4c3491f88e
#
_cell.length_a   1.000
_cell.length_b   1.000
_cell.length_c   1.000
_cell.angle_alpha   90.00
_cell.angle_beta   90.00
_cell.angle_gamma   90.00
#
_symmetry.space_group_name_H-M   'P 1'
#
loop_
_entity.id
_entity.type
_entity.pdbx_description
1 polymer ?
#
loop_
_entity_poly.entity_id
_entity_poly.type
_entity_poly.pdbx_seq_one_letter_code
_entity_poly.pdbx_strand_id
1 'polypeptide(L)'
;QMCIRDRSYYKMYPELFKDTSEQIPEDIQKHIVYPKFLYEVQAKVLERYHNVSTEILYRSDDVWQADRQVSDDDSQKNAVEPYYTILKTEDSTEEELGLVLPYTKSNKQSLNSYLVGTYKNGQNVLSLYKLISDTTLPDITQLNVQIDQDKTITDELEKLNTTGTQIIRKTYIIPIENSILYVEPVYQVLLNEGTQVPTLKKVIVASGTKVAIGDDLAEALTTLLTDSAGKIEFVNTDDKEQLINAIIKASKNLKESTESKDWELIGSDIDRLQTLID
;
A
#
# COMPACT_ATOMS: atom_id res chain seq x y z
N GLN A 1 19.54 -13.53 17.38
CA GLN A 1 19.59 -12.34 18.25
C GLN A 1 18.88 -12.53 19.56
N MET A 2 17.83 -13.28 19.63
CA MET A 2 17.23 -13.71 20.88
C MET A 2 18.07 -14.76 21.60
N CYS A 3 19.10 -15.30 20.95
CA CYS A 3 19.91 -16.40 21.44
C CYS A 3 20.55 -16.20 22.83
N ILE A 4 20.88 -14.98 23.24
CA ILE A 4 21.48 -14.76 24.58
C ILE A 4 20.41 -14.85 25.66
N ARG A 5 19.27 -14.21 25.43
CA ARG A 5 18.15 -14.21 26.36
C ARG A 5 17.51 -15.59 26.47
N ASP A 6 17.27 -16.22 25.32
CA ASP A 6 16.61 -17.53 25.25
C ASP A 6 17.49 -18.66 25.84
N ARG A 7 18.80 -18.61 25.62
CA ARG A 7 19.74 -19.56 26.23
C ARG A 7 19.73 -19.52 27.74
N SER A 8 19.59 -18.36 28.36
CA SER A 8 19.52 -18.25 29.82
C SER A 8 18.24 -18.87 30.36
N TYR A 9 17.09 -18.57 29.74
CA TYR A 9 15.81 -19.17 30.10
C TYR A 9 15.76 -20.66 29.78
N TYR A 10 16.28 -21.11 28.66
CA TYR A 10 16.39 -22.52 28.30
C TYR A 10 17.21 -23.32 29.31
N LYS A 11 18.30 -22.72 29.80
CA LYS A 11 19.13 -23.39 30.85
C LYS A 11 18.43 -23.46 32.21
N MET A 12 17.63 -22.47 32.56
CA MET A 12 16.92 -22.41 33.83
C MET A 12 15.64 -23.25 33.86
N TYR A 13 14.96 -23.32 32.70
CA TYR A 13 13.65 -23.97 32.59
C TYR A 13 13.56 -24.76 31.27
N PRO A 14 14.36 -25.81 31.10
CA PRO A 14 14.40 -26.59 29.85
C PRO A 14 13.04 -27.22 29.49
N GLU A 15 12.23 -27.52 30.49
CA GLU A 15 10.89 -28.11 30.33
C GLU A 15 9.87 -27.17 29.67
N LEU A 16 10.14 -25.86 29.63
CA LEU A 16 9.28 -24.86 28.94
C LEU A 16 9.55 -24.77 27.44
N PHE A 17 10.62 -25.40 26.99
CA PHE A 17 11.03 -25.34 25.59
C PHE A 17 10.93 -26.71 24.94
N LYS A 18 10.31 -26.79 23.79
CA LYS A 18 10.35 -28.00 22.97
C LYS A 18 11.74 -28.20 22.37
N ASP A 19 12.14 -29.46 22.21
CA ASP A 19 13.36 -29.76 21.49
C ASP A 19 13.25 -29.26 20.04
N THR A 20 14.35 -28.71 19.52
CA THR A 20 14.42 -28.19 18.13
C THR A 20 14.22 -29.28 17.08
N SER A 21 14.23 -30.55 17.45
CA SER A 21 13.89 -31.70 16.59
C SER A 21 12.39 -31.83 16.30
N GLU A 22 11.52 -31.26 17.15
CA GLU A 22 10.07 -31.26 16.88
C GLU A 22 9.73 -30.18 15.85
N GLN A 23 9.20 -30.59 14.72
CA GLN A 23 8.68 -29.67 13.72
C GLN A 23 7.46 -28.93 14.28
N ILE A 24 7.41 -27.63 14.03
CA ILE A 24 6.21 -26.85 14.30
C ILE A 24 5.04 -27.45 13.51
N PRO A 25 3.88 -27.72 14.12
CA PRO A 25 2.70 -28.19 13.40
C PRO A 25 2.40 -27.35 12.15
N GLU A 26 2.02 -28.00 11.06
CA GLU A 26 1.85 -27.35 9.76
C GLU A 26 0.78 -26.24 9.78
N ASP A 27 -0.27 -26.44 10.57
CA ASP A 27 -1.32 -25.44 10.80
C ASP A 27 -0.77 -24.17 11.47
N ILE A 28 0.20 -24.30 12.39
CA ILE A 28 0.86 -23.15 13.02
C ILE A 28 1.88 -22.53 12.06
N GLN A 29 2.60 -23.34 11.27
CA GLN A 29 3.59 -22.82 10.33
C GLN A 29 2.97 -21.84 9.31
N LYS A 30 1.75 -22.12 8.86
CA LYS A 30 1.01 -21.26 7.91
C LYS A 30 0.65 -19.89 8.49
N HIS A 31 0.67 -19.74 9.82
CA HIS A 31 0.35 -18.48 10.51
C HIS A 31 1.58 -17.73 11.02
N ILE A 32 2.80 -18.25 10.76
CA ILE A 32 4.02 -17.54 11.12
C ILE A 32 4.21 -16.35 10.16
N VAL A 33 4.39 -15.17 10.76
CA VAL A 33 4.62 -13.92 10.05
C VAL A 33 5.96 -13.32 10.43
N TYR A 34 6.42 -12.35 9.66
CA TYR A 34 7.63 -11.60 10.01
C TYR A 34 7.46 -10.92 11.38
N PRO A 35 8.36 -11.10 12.36
CA PRO A 35 8.22 -10.49 13.68
C PRO A 35 8.34 -8.96 13.61
N LYS A 36 7.27 -8.23 13.96
CA LYS A 36 7.20 -6.76 13.87
C LYS A 36 8.38 -6.07 14.55
N PHE A 37 8.72 -6.46 15.77
CA PHE A 37 9.85 -5.86 16.50
C PHE A 37 11.20 -6.01 15.77
N LEU A 38 11.48 -7.20 15.20
CA LEU A 38 12.70 -7.43 14.42
C LEU A 38 12.71 -6.56 13.17
N TYR A 39 11.57 -6.49 12.48
CA TYR A 39 11.37 -5.66 11.31
C TYR A 39 11.64 -4.17 11.61
N GLU A 40 11.08 -3.64 12.69
CA GLU A 40 11.24 -2.23 13.10
C GLU A 40 12.71 -1.88 13.35
N VAL A 41 13.46 -2.76 14.01
CA VAL A 41 14.91 -2.56 14.25
C VAL A 41 15.66 -2.53 12.91
N GLN A 42 15.38 -3.48 12.02
CA GLN A 42 16.05 -3.56 10.72
C GLN A 42 15.65 -2.39 9.81
N ALA A 43 14.37 -2.01 9.80
CA ALA A 43 13.88 -0.86 9.07
C ALA A 43 14.58 0.43 9.51
N LYS A 44 14.76 0.61 10.83
CA LYS A 44 15.47 1.78 11.37
C LYS A 44 16.94 1.81 10.99
N VAL A 45 17.59 0.66 10.92
CA VAL A 45 18.97 0.56 10.44
C VAL A 45 19.06 0.94 8.96
N LEU A 46 18.12 0.47 8.14
CA LEU A 46 18.10 0.75 6.71
C LEU A 46 17.90 2.23 6.37
N GLU A 47 17.25 3.03 7.20
CA GLU A 47 17.12 4.47 6.96
C GLU A 47 18.46 5.14 6.63
N ARG A 48 19.53 4.67 7.22
CA ARG A 48 20.87 5.20 7.03
C ARG A 48 21.82 4.27 6.27
N TYR A 49 21.74 2.97 6.53
CA TYR A 49 22.70 1.98 6.04
C TYR A 49 22.23 1.21 4.79
N HIS A 50 21.20 1.69 4.10
CA HIS A 50 20.82 1.18 2.77
C HIS A 50 21.87 1.51 1.69
N ASN A 51 22.72 2.47 1.97
CA ASN A 51 23.76 2.95 1.06
C ASN A 51 25.11 2.33 1.41
N VAL A 52 25.78 1.76 0.41
CA VAL A 52 27.10 1.13 0.57
C VAL A 52 28.26 2.11 0.35
N SER A 53 27.99 3.32 -0.15
CA SER A 53 29.03 4.34 -0.36
C SER A 53 29.36 5.04 0.95
N THR A 54 30.62 4.92 1.39
CA THR A 54 31.11 5.59 2.60
C THR A 54 31.08 7.12 2.48
N GLU A 55 31.26 7.65 1.28
CA GLU A 55 31.20 9.09 1.02
C GLU A 55 29.79 9.65 1.22
N ILE A 56 28.78 8.99 0.67
CA ILE A 56 27.37 9.36 0.83
C ILE A 56 26.93 9.24 2.29
N LEU A 57 27.36 8.17 2.98
CA LEU A 57 27.10 7.98 4.40
C LEU A 57 27.70 9.12 5.26
N TYR A 58 28.93 9.52 4.96
CA TYR A 58 29.62 10.59 5.68
C TYR A 58 28.96 11.94 5.46
N ARG A 59 28.57 12.24 4.23
CA ARG A 59 27.89 13.51 3.88
C ARG A 59 26.42 13.54 4.30
N SER A 60 25.83 12.38 4.60
CA SER A 60 24.38 12.25 4.85
C SER A 60 23.51 12.76 3.69
N ASP A 61 23.98 12.57 2.45
CA ASP A 61 23.31 13.09 1.24
C ASP A 61 22.05 12.28 0.86
N ASP A 62 21.97 11.03 1.28
CA ASP A 62 20.86 10.12 1.01
C ASP A 62 20.38 9.46 2.30
N VAL A 63 19.75 10.23 3.17
CA VAL A 63 19.13 9.74 4.40
C VAL A 63 17.66 9.51 4.14
N TRP A 64 17.19 8.29 4.41
CA TRP A 64 15.78 7.93 4.35
C TRP A 64 15.13 8.09 5.72
N GLN A 65 13.83 8.23 5.69
CA GLN A 65 12.99 8.22 6.89
C GLN A 65 11.70 7.49 6.56
N ALA A 66 11.10 6.85 7.56
CA ALA A 66 9.74 6.36 7.43
C ALA A 66 8.83 7.52 7.03
N ASP A 67 7.91 7.26 6.12
CA ASP A 67 6.94 8.26 5.68
C ASP A 67 6.14 8.82 6.86
N ARG A 68 5.56 9.99 6.70
CA ARG A 68 4.87 10.69 7.79
C ARG A 68 3.38 10.72 7.55
N GLN A 69 2.65 10.31 8.54
CA GLN A 69 1.20 10.35 8.56
C GLN A 69 0.72 11.57 9.33
N VAL A 70 -0.34 12.20 8.84
CA VAL A 70 -1.05 13.22 9.62
C VAL A 70 -1.72 12.50 10.79
N SER A 71 -1.45 12.93 12.00
CA SER A 71 -2.12 12.44 13.20
C SER A 71 -3.41 13.22 13.42
N ASP A 72 -4.36 12.62 14.12
CA ASP A 72 -5.66 13.24 14.47
C ASP A 72 -5.49 14.57 15.26
N ASP A 73 -4.35 14.77 15.88
CA ASP A 73 -3.94 16.05 16.44
C ASP A 73 -3.07 16.75 15.39
N ASP A 74 -3.63 17.72 14.71
CA ASP A 74 -3.09 18.50 13.57
C ASP A 74 -1.67 19.09 13.83
N SER A 75 -1.15 18.91 15.04
CA SER A 75 0.12 19.47 15.49
C SER A 75 1.34 18.54 15.32
N GLN A 76 1.15 17.21 15.12
CA GLN A 76 2.27 16.28 15.06
C GLN A 76 2.15 15.27 13.89
N LYS A 77 3.05 15.40 12.92
CA LYS A 77 3.24 14.38 11.89
C LYS A 77 4.04 13.22 12.48
N ASN A 78 3.37 12.12 12.77
CA ASN A 78 4.02 10.92 13.26
C ASN A 78 4.57 10.07 12.11
N ALA A 79 5.69 9.40 12.33
CA ALA A 79 6.19 8.41 11.40
C ALA A 79 5.18 7.27 11.23
N VAL A 80 5.00 6.79 10.01
CA VAL A 80 4.17 5.62 9.73
C VAL A 80 4.75 4.41 10.46
N GLU A 81 3.91 3.70 11.18
CA GLU A 81 4.28 2.41 11.76
C GLU A 81 4.15 1.30 10.73
N PRO A 82 5.04 0.27 10.77
CA PRO A 82 4.89 -0.89 9.91
C PRO A 82 3.52 -1.56 10.09
N TYR A 83 2.89 -1.91 9.00
CA TYR A 83 1.58 -2.56 8.99
C TYR A 83 1.58 -3.82 8.13
N TYR A 84 0.73 -4.78 8.49
CA TYR A 84 0.53 -5.99 7.72
C TYR A 84 -0.46 -5.73 6.57
N THR A 85 -0.10 -6.21 5.40
CA THR A 85 -0.99 -6.23 4.23
C THR A 85 -0.78 -7.49 3.41
N ILE A 86 -1.76 -7.87 2.63
CA ILE A 86 -1.64 -8.95 1.65
C ILE A 86 -1.03 -8.33 0.40
N LEU A 87 0.02 -8.94 -0.12
CA LEU A 87 0.72 -8.48 -1.30
C LEU A 87 1.33 -9.66 -2.06
N LYS A 88 1.62 -9.45 -3.33
CA LYS A 88 2.37 -10.37 -4.16
C LYS A 88 3.79 -9.84 -4.32
N THR A 89 4.77 -10.63 -3.95
CA THR A 89 6.18 -10.28 -4.16
C THR A 89 6.67 -10.83 -5.49
N GLU A 90 7.72 -10.23 -6.07
CA GLU A 90 8.29 -10.68 -7.35
C GLU A 90 8.71 -12.17 -7.35
N ASP A 91 9.13 -12.67 -6.19
CA ASP A 91 9.59 -14.06 -6.00
C ASP A 91 8.45 -15.04 -5.68
N SER A 92 7.19 -14.59 -5.67
CA SER A 92 6.04 -15.42 -5.31
C SER A 92 4.97 -15.38 -6.38
N THR A 93 4.42 -16.54 -6.67
CA THR A 93 3.22 -16.67 -7.53
C THR A 93 1.92 -16.50 -6.74
N GLU A 94 1.99 -16.61 -5.42
CA GLU A 94 0.85 -16.51 -4.51
C GLU A 94 0.92 -15.22 -3.69
N GLU A 95 -0.24 -14.80 -3.21
CA GLU A 95 -0.37 -13.69 -2.28
C GLU A 95 0.13 -14.08 -0.89
N GLU A 96 0.84 -13.17 -0.25
CA GLU A 96 1.47 -13.37 1.05
C GLU A 96 1.14 -12.25 2.01
N LEU A 97 1.10 -12.58 3.31
CA LEU A 97 1.01 -11.56 4.35
C LEU A 97 2.41 -10.99 4.63
N GLY A 98 2.59 -9.72 4.35
CA GLY A 98 3.85 -9.01 4.58
C GLY A 98 3.69 -7.78 5.47
N LEU A 99 4.77 -7.42 6.17
CA LEU A 99 4.92 -6.11 6.81
C LEU A 99 5.43 -5.12 5.78
N VAL A 100 4.80 -3.95 5.70
CA VAL A 100 5.20 -2.89 4.78
C VAL A 100 5.53 -1.62 5.55
N LEU A 101 6.60 -0.94 5.13
CA LEU A 101 6.97 0.39 5.60
C LEU A 101 7.44 1.23 4.40
N PRO A 102 6.76 2.33 4.08
CA PRO A 102 7.20 3.26 3.06
C PRO A 102 8.31 4.17 3.58
N TYR A 103 9.26 4.49 2.69
CA TYR A 103 10.34 5.43 2.94
C TYR A 103 10.28 6.63 2.00
N THR A 104 10.57 7.79 2.56
CA THR A 104 10.83 9.03 1.84
C THR A 104 12.27 9.48 2.06
N LYS A 105 12.80 10.31 1.17
CA LYS A 105 14.06 11.02 1.45
C LYS A 105 13.79 12.17 2.41
N SER A 106 14.70 12.41 3.35
CA SER A 106 14.54 13.45 4.36
C SER A 106 14.37 14.87 3.78
N ASN A 107 14.77 15.09 2.54
CA ASN A 107 14.73 16.36 1.82
C ASN A 107 13.72 16.40 0.65
N LYS A 108 12.93 15.36 0.45
CA LYS A 108 11.94 15.27 -0.64
C LYS A 108 10.59 14.78 -0.10
N GLN A 109 9.52 15.35 -0.63
CA GLN A 109 8.14 14.95 -0.34
C GLN A 109 7.63 13.97 -1.40
N SER A 110 8.38 12.90 -1.65
CA SER A 110 7.99 11.86 -2.59
C SER A 110 8.36 10.50 -2.04
N LEU A 111 7.51 9.51 -2.33
CA LEU A 111 7.79 8.12 -2.01
C LEU A 111 9.06 7.68 -2.74
N ASN A 112 10.03 7.12 -2.03
CA ASN A 112 11.32 6.73 -2.57
C ASN A 112 11.48 5.22 -2.70
N SER A 113 10.99 4.51 -1.71
CA SER A 113 11.08 3.05 -1.62
C SER A 113 10.10 2.53 -0.58
N TYR A 114 9.88 1.24 -0.56
CA TYR A 114 9.18 0.57 0.52
C TYR A 114 9.88 -0.74 0.88
N LEU A 115 9.83 -1.06 2.16
CA LEU A 115 10.40 -2.27 2.72
C LEU A 115 9.27 -3.27 2.93
N VAL A 116 9.50 -4.52 2.53
CA VAL A 116 8.56 -5.62 2.74
C VAL A 116 9.23 -6.73 3.53
N GLY A 117 8.60 -7.15 4.62
CA GLY A 117 9.04 -8.29 5.42
C GLY A 117 8.04 -9.43 5.31
N THR A 118 8.47 -10.58 4.79
CA THR A 118 7.66 -11.80 4.65
C THR A 118 8.31 -12.98 5.36
N TYR A 119 7.53 -13.99 5.66
CA TYR A 119 8.04 -15.27 6.17
C TYR A 119 7.83 -16.36 5.13
N LYS A 120 8.94 -16.87 4.58
CA LYS A 120 8.93 -17.86 3.50
C LYS A 120 9.84 -19.04 3.83
N ASN A 121 9.37 -20.24 3.61
CA ASN A 121 10.18 -21.48 3.74
C ASN A 121 10.95 -21.58 5.06
N GLY A 122 10.31 -21.17 6.17
CA GLY A 122 10.94 -21.22 7.49
C GLY A 122 11.90 -20.05 7.79
N GLN A 123 11.96 -19.04 6.93
CA GLN A 123 12.89 -17.91 7.05
C GLN A 123 12.20 -16.55 6.94
N ASN A 124 12.72 -15.59 7.69
CA ASN A 124 12.34 -14.19 7.54
C ASN A 124 13.06 -13.61 6.32
N VAL A 125 12.30 -13.12 5.35
CA VAL A 125 12.80 -12.47 4.14
C VAL A 125 12.49 -10.98 4.20
N LEU A 126 13.49 -10.14 3.93
CA LEU A 126 13.35 -8.70 3.89
C LEU A 126 13.68 -8.21 2.49
N SER A 127 12.71 -7.66 1.80
CA SER A 127 12.82 -7.17 0.42
C SER A 127 12.68 -5.65 0.39
N LEU A 128 13.64 -4.98 -0.25
CA LEU A 128 13.62 -3.53 -0.42
C LEU A 128 13.32 -3.18 -1.87
N TYR A 129 12.17 -2.57 -2.10
CA TYR A 129 11.72 -2.11 -3.40
C TYR A 129 12.04 -0.63 -3.56
N LYS A 130 12.94 -0.32 -4.50
CA LYS A 130 13.30 1.06 -4.85
C LYS A 130 12.46 1.50 -6.04
N LEU A 131 11.79 2.64 -5.89
CA LEU A 131 11.02 3.22 -6.97
C LEU A 131 11.94 3.86 -8.01
N ILE A 132 11.65 3.63 -9.28
CA ILE A 132 12.44 4.17 -10.39
C ILE A 132 12.25 5.70 -10.44
N SER A 133 13.34 6.43 -10.64
CA SER A 133 13.38 7.90 -10.51
C SER A 133 12.47 8.68 -11.46
N ASP A 134 11.95 8.05 -12.51
CA ASP A 134 11.18 8.72 -13.55
C ASP A 134 9.70 8.91 -13.17
N THR A 135 9.22 8.20 -12.15
CA THR A 135 7.86 8.35 -11.62
C THR A 135 7.92 9.01 -10.25
N THR A 136 7.45 10.25 -10.17
CA THR A 136 7.31 10.95 -8.88
C THR A 136 6.00 10.53 -8.24
N LEU A 137 6.05 9.49 -7.38
CA LEU A 137 4.90 9.10 -6.57
C LEU A 137 4.82 10.00 -5.33
N PRO A 138 3.62 10.50 -4.98
CA PRO A 138 3.45 11.34 -3.80
C PRO A 138 3.76 10.55 -2.53
N ASP A 139 4.36 11.19 -1.53
CA ASP A 139 4.35 10.68 -0.17
C ASP A 139 2.95 10.87 0.46
N ILE A 140 2.72 10.31 1.63
CA ILE A 140 1.42 10.43 2.32
C ILE A 140 1.06 11.89 2.59
N THR A 141 2.04 12.75 2.83
CA THR A 141 1.79 14.19 3.06
C THR A 141 1.27 14.88 1.80
N GLN A 142 1.88 14.62 0.64
CA GLN A 142 1.41 15.16 -0.64
C GLN A 142 0.06 14.59 -1.04
N LEU A 143 -0.15 13.29 -0.80
CA LEU A 143 -1.43 12.65 -1.05
C LEU A 143 -2.55 13.33 -0.23
N ASN A 144 -2.32 13.59 1.05
CA ASN A 144 -3.31 14.28 1.89
C ASN A 144 -3.63 15.68 1.35
N VAL A 145 -2.64 16.41 0.84
CA VAL A 145 -2.89 17.70 0.17
C VAL A 145 -3.76 17.53 -1.07
N GLN A 146 -3.54 16.49 -1.87
CA GLN A 146 -4.38 16.19 -3.04
C GLN A 146 -5.81 15.84 -2.64
N ILE A 147 -5.98 15.02 -1.61
CA ILE A 147 -7.29 14.65 -1.05
C ILE A 147 -8.03 15.90 -0.55
N ASP A 148 -7.36 16.76 0.20
CA ASP A 148 -7.95 17.98 0.77
C ASP A 148 -8.26 19.06 -0.30
N GLN A 149 -7.65 18.98 -1.48
CA GLN A 149 -7.96 19.83 -2.64
C GLN A 149 -9.13 19.31 -3.49
N ASP A 150 -9.47 18.04 -3.37
CA ASP A 150 -10.61 17.47 -4.09
C ASP A 150 -11.93 17.86 -3.43
N LYS A 151 -12.73 18.61 -4.16
CA LYS A 151 -13.99 19.15 -3.63
C LYS A 151 -15.01 18.05 -3.31
N THR A 152 -15.07 16.98 -4.11
CA THR A 152 -16.01 15.88 -3.89
C THR A 152 -15.70 15.18 -2.58
N ILE A 153 -14.41 14.91 -2.34
CA ILE A 153 -13.95 14.26 -1.12
C ILE A 153 -14.17 15.16 0.09
N THR A 154 -13.80 16.44 -0.02
CA THR A 154 -13.95 17.41 1.07
C THR A 154 -15.41 17.57 1.46
N ASP A 155 -16.34 17.71 0.50
CA ASP A 155 -17.77 17.81 0.75
C ASP A 155 -18.32 16.56 1.47
N GLU A 156 -17.83 15.35 1.14
CA GLU A 156 -18.22 14.10 1.82
C GLU A 156 -17.65 14.01 3.24
N LEU A 157 -16.40 14.42 3.46
CA LEU A 157 -15.77 14.44 4.78
C LEU A 157 -16.43 15.47 5.72
N GLU A 158 -16.83 16.64 5.20
CA GLU A 158 -17.54 17.66 5.97
C GLU A 158 -18.91 17.15 6.46
N LYS A 159 -19.63 16.35 5.67
CA LYS A 159 -20.89 15.72 6.09
C LYS A 159 -20.71 14.76 7.26
N LEU A 160 -19.55 14.13 7.39
CA LEU A 160 -19.22 13.21 8.49
C LEU A 160 -18.74 13.94 9.75
N ASN A 161 -18.15 15.13 9.59
CA ASN A 161 -17.59 15.91 10.68
C ASN A 161 -18.66 16.79 11.33
N THR A 162 -19.49 16.18 12.17
CA THR A 162 -20.57 16.85 12.88
C THR A 162 -20.22 17.07 14.35
N THR A 163 -21.00 17.94 15.03
CA THR A 163 -20.78 18.21 16.47
C THR A 163 -20.86 16.92 17.28
N GLY A 164 -19.84 16.61 18.06
CA GLY A 164 -19.77 15.39 18.87
C GLY A 164 -19.25 14.16 18.12
N THR A 165 -18.68 14.35 16.92
CA THR A 165 -17.98 13.29 16.19
C THR A 165 -16.53 13.69 15.91
N GLN A 166 -15.68 12.70 15.76
CA GLN A 166 -14.29 12.85 15.29
C GLN A 166 -14.08 11.92 14.10
N ILE A 167 -13.36 12.42 13.09
CA ILE A 167 -12.96 11.61 11.92
C ILE A 167 -11.52 11.16 12.14
N ILE A 168 -11.28 9.86 11.98
CA ILE A 168 -9.96 9.24 12.02
C ILE A 168 -9.64 8.71 10.63
N ARG A 169 -8.52 9.13 10.06
CA ARG A 169 -8.03 8.68 8.76
C ARG A 169 -6.64 8.10 8.90
N LYS A 170 -6.34 7.03 8.19
CA LYS A 170 -5.02 6.42 8.14
C LYS A 170 -4.70 5.90 6.75
N THR A 171 -3.70 6.47 6.11
CA THR A 171 -3.28 6.07 4.77
C THR A 171 -2.41 4.83 4.80
N TYR A 172 -2.75 3.85 3.97
CA TYR A 172 -1.97 2.64 3.70
C TYR A 172 -1.48 2.68 2.26
N ILE A 173 -0.22 2.30 2.07
CA ILE A 173 0.40 2.14 0.76
C ILE A 173 0.42 0.66 0.43
N ILE A 174 -0.26 0.26 -0.63
CA ILE A 174 -0.38 -1.12 -1.06
C ILE A 174 0.35 -1.25 -2.40
N PRO A 175 1.50 -1.93 -2.44
CA PRO A 175 2.16 -2.23 -3.70
C PRO A 175 1.33 -3.24 -4.50
N ILE A 176 1.06 -2.92 -5.76
CA ILE A 176 0.35 -3.80 -6.70
C ILE A 176 1.20 -3.88 -7.96
N GLU A 177 1.91 -5.01 -8.16
CA GLU A 177 2.83 -5.20 -9.29
C GLU A 177 3.79 -4.01 -9.48
N ASN A 178 3.66 -3.28 -10.57
CA ASN A 178 4.50 -2.11 -10.90
C ASN A 178 3.88 -0.78 -10.47
N SER A 179 2.78 -0.80 -9.72
CA SER A 179 2.07 0.39 -9.29
C SER A 179 1.87 0.44 -7.78
N ILE A 180 1.45 1.61 -7.30
CA ILE A 180 1.15 1.85 -5.89
C ILE A 180 -0.31 2.30 -5.78
N LEU A 181 -1.05 1.60 -4.94
CA LEU A 181 -2.39 2.00 -4.51
C LEU A 181 -2.30 2.58 -3.10
N TYR A 182 -2.82 3.77 -2.92
CA TYR A 182 -3.03 4.37 -1.60
C TYR A 182 -4.48 4.10 -1.19
N VAL A 183 -4.66 3.61 0.02
CA VAL A 183 -5.99 3.33 0.59
C VAL A 183 -6.09 4.02 1.93
N GLU A 184 -7.09 4.87 2.07
CA GLU A 184 -7.34 5.63 3.29
C GLU A 184 -8.77 5.39 3.79
N PRO A 185 -8.98 4.43 4.70
CA PRO A 185 -10.26 4.25 5.35
C PRO A 185 -10.57 5.43 6.28
N VAL A 186 -11.80 5.91 6.19
CA VAL A 186 -12.34 7.02 6.98
C VAL A 186 -13.26 6.48 8.05
N TYR A 187 -12.83 6.58 9.29
CA TYR A 187 -13.62 6.18 10.44
C TYR A 187 -14.24 7.38 11.13
N GLN A 188 -15.48 7.23 11.58
CA GLN A 188 -16.16 8.19 12.45
C GLN A 188 -16.24 7.62 13.87
N VAL A 189 -15.88 8.44 14.84
CA VAL A 189 -15.95 8.13 16.28
C VAL A 189 -16.91 9.10 16.93
N LEU A 190 -17.84 8.59 17.72
CA LEU A 190 -18.74 9.42 18.54
C LEU A 190 -18.04 9.79 19.84
N LEU A 191 -17.92 11.10 20.13
CA LEU A 191 -17.26 11.64 21.34
C LEU A 191 -18.24 11.67 22.54
N ASN A 192 -18.98 10.57 22.77
CA ASN A 192 -19.89 10.48 23.91
C ASN A 192 -19.17 9.87 25.11
N GLU A 193 -19.73 10.07 26.32
CA GLU A 193 -19.26 9.40 27.53
C GLU A 193 -19.45 7.89 27.40
N GLY A 194 -18.37 7.14 27.21
CA GLY A 194 -18.38 5.68 27.07
C GLY A 194 -17.29 5.15 26.17
N THR A 195 -17.44 3.90 25.74
CA THR A 195 -16.49 3.25 24.84
C THR A 195 -16.60 3.85 23.44
N GLN A 196 -15.54 4.48 22.98
CA GLN A 196 -15.46 5.03 21.62
C GLN A 196 -15.15 3.90 20.64
N VAL A 197 -16.11 3.57 19.77
CA VAL A 197 -15.93 2.55 18.72
C VAL A 197 -15.85 3.23 17.37
N PRO A 198 -14.68 3.17 16.68
CA PRO A 198 -14.56 3.68 15.32
C PRO A 198 -15.46 2.90 14.36
N THR A 199 -16.25 3.61 13.56
CA THR A 199 -17.11 3.02 12.53
C THR A 199 -16.62 3.46 11.16
N LEU A 200 -16.31 2.51 10.27
CA LEU A 200 -15.95 2.82 8.89
C LEU A 200 -17.13 3.47 8.17
N LYS A 201 -16.90 4.61 7.55
CA LYS A 201 -17.91 5.39 6.83
C LYS A 201 -17.62 5.53 5.35
N LYS A 202 -16.36 5.73 5.00
CA LYS A 202 -15.93 5.92 3.63
C LYS A 202 -14.55 5.30 3.44
N VAL A 203 -14.19 5.07 2.20
CA VAL A 203 -12.83 4.69 1.80
C VAL A 203 -12.38 5.63 0.70
N ILE A 204 -11.22 6.25 0.88
CA ILE A 204 -10.56 7.04 -0.14
C ILE A 204 -9.47 6.18 -0.76
N VAL A 205 -9.37 6.19 -2.07
CA VAL A 205 -8.30 5.51 -2.81
C VAL A 205 -7.61 6.49 -3.73
N ALA A 206 -6.31 6.27 -3.95
CA ALA A 206 -5.56 7.08 -4.89
C ALA A 206 -4.52 6.24 -5.64
N SER A 207 -4.24 6.63 -6.89
CA SER A 207 -3.16 6.09 -7.70
C SER A 207 -2.61 7.20 -8.61
N GLY A 208 -1.32 7.43 -8.54
CA GLY A 208 -0.68 8.56 -9.22
C GLY A 208 -1.23 9.90 -8.74
N THR A 209 -1.86 10.66 -9.64
CA THR A 209 -2.46 11.97 -9.35
C THR A 209 -3.97 11.92 -9.14
N LYS A 210 -4.59 10.75 -9.23
CA LYS A 210 -6.04 10.58 -9.12
C LYS A 210 -6.44 10.13 -7.74
N VAL A 211 -7.54 10.68 -7.26
CA VAL A 211 -8.15 10.33 -5.98
C VAL A 211 -9.65 10.03 -6.20
N ALA A 212 -10.19 9.11 -5.43
CA ALA A 212 -11.63 8.79 -5.46
C ALA A 212 -12.11 8.41 -4.06
N ILE A 213 -13.39 8.57 -3.79
CA ILE A 213 -14.04 8.21 -2.54
C ILE A 213 -15.27 7.34 -2.82
N GLY A 214 -15.53 6.37 -1.94
CA GLY A 214 -16.71 5.50 -1.98
C GLY A 214 -17.17 5.12 -0.59
N ASP A 215 -18.33 4.47 -0.49
CA ASP A 215 -18.84 3.94 0.77
C ASP A 215 -18.05 2.73 1.24
N ASP A 216 -17.45 2.03 0.30
CA ASP A 216 -16.52 0.92 0.54
C ASP A 216 -15.35 0.94 -0.45
N LEU A 217 -14.43 -0.02 -0.30
CA LEU A 217 -13.25 -0.13 -1.16
C LEU A 217 -13.62 -0.43 -2.62
N ALA A 218 -14.64 -1.25 -2.85
CA ALA A 218 -15.03 -1.65 -4.21
C ALA A 218 -15.61 -0.47 -5.00
N GLU A 219 -16.46 0.33 -4.35
CA GLU A 219 -17.01 1.55 -4.94
C GLU A 219 -15.93 2.60 -5.21
N ALA A 220 -15.04 2.82 -4.24
CA ALA A 220 -13.93 3.75 -4.38
C ALA A 220 -13.00 3.36 -5.55
N LEU A 221 -12.65 2.08 -5.67
CA LEU A 221 -11.85 1.55 -6.78
C LEU A 221 -12.58 1.68 -8.12
N THR A 222 -13.87 1.36 -8.15
CA THR A 222 -14.69 1.52 -9.37
C THR A 222 -14.68 2.97 -9.83
N THR A 223 -14.85 3.93 -8.92
CA THR A 223 -14.82 5.35 -9.21
C THR A 223 -13.43 5.77 -9.73
N LEU A 224 -12.35 5.34 -9.06
CA LEU A 224 -10.98 5.64 -9.47
C LEU A 224 -10.67 5.14 -10.89
N LEU A 225 -11.12 3.92 -11.22
CA LEU A 225 -10.89 3.28 -12.51
C LEU A 225 -11.79 3.86 -13.61
N THR A 226 -13.03 4.23 -13.31
CA THR A 226 -13.94 4.83 -14.30
C THR A 226 -13.54 6.25 -14.68
N ASP A 227 -12.98 7.02 -13.75
CA ASP A 227 -12.40 8.33 -14.07
C ASP A 227 -11.08 8.20 -14.86
N SER A 228 -10.45 7.02 -14.85
CA SER A 228 -9.21 6.74 -15.58
C SER A 228 -9.44 6.23 -16.99
N ALA A 229 -10.57 5.57 -17.22
CA ALA A 229 -10.98 5.09 -18.52
C ALA A 229 -12.38 5.63 -18.77
N GLY A 230 -12.58 6.42 -19.83
CA GLY A 230 -13.94 6.72 -20.24
C GLY A 230 -14.74 5.41 -20.26
N LYS A 231 -15.71 5.27 -19.33
CA LYS A 231 -16.60 4.12 -19.11
C LYS A 231 -16.02 2.78 -19.56
N ILE A 232 -15.33 2.08 -18.66
CA ILE A 232 -15.14 0.64 -18.80
C ILE A 232 -16.52 0.00 -18.54
N GLU A 233 -17.23 -0.34 -19.58
CA GLU A 233 -18.32 -1.30 -19.47
C GLU A 233 -17.67 -2.64 -19.20
N PHE A 234 -17.80 -3.16 -17.97
CA PHE A 234 -17.45 -4.56 -17.68
C PHE A 234 -18.38 -5.44 -18.51
N VAL A 235 -17.84 -6.02 -19.58
CA VAL A 235 -18.54 -7.03 -20.35
C VAL A 235 -18.50 -8.31 -19.53
N ASN A 236 -19.67 -8.82 -19.15
CA ASN A 236 -19.78 -10.10 -18.48
C ASN A 236 -19.32 -11.18 -19.49
N THR A 237 -18.19 -11.84 -19.22
CA THR A 237 -17.48 -12.74 -20.15
C THR A 237 -18.20 -14.04 -20.48
N ASP A 238 -19.40 -14.28 -19.94
CA ASP A 238 -20.20 -15.46 -20.24
C ASP A 238 -20.86 -15.44 -21.64
N ASP A 239 -20.86 -14.29 -22.33
CA ASP A 239 -21.41 -14.15 -23.67
C ASP A 239 -20.31 -13.87 -24.70
N LYS A 240 -19.92 -14.91 -25.44
CA LYS A 240 -18.87 -14.85 -26.48
C LYS A 240 -19.14 -13.79 -27.55
N GLU A 241 -20.41 -13.50 -27.84
CA GLU A 241 -20.77 -12.51 -28.85
C GLU A 241 -20.53 -11.09 -28.36
N GLN A 242 -20.78 -10.82 -27.08
CA GLN A 242 -20.48 -9.54 -26.44
C GLN A 242 -18.97 -9.30 -26.32
N LEU A 243 -18.20 -10.34 -26.01
CA LEU A 243 -16.74 -10.27 -25.94
C LEU A 243 -16.15 -9.95 -27.31
N ILE A 244 -16.59 -10.61 -28.38
CA ILE A 244 -16.15 -10.34 -29.75
C ILE A 244 -16.48 -8.88 -30.15
N ASN A 245 -17.67 -8.41 -29.83
CA ASN A 245 -18.07 -7.03 -30.11
C ASN A 245 -17.23 -6.00 -29.31
N ALA A 246 -16.89 -6.32 -28.06
CA ALA A 246 -16.01 -5.49 -27.25
C ALA A 246 -14.57 -5.42 -27.82
N ILE A 247 -14.01 -6.52 -28.29
CA ILE A 247 -12.70 -6.60 -28.95
C ILE A 247 -12.70 -5.80 -30.25
N ILE A 248 -13.74 -5.95 -31.08
CA ILE A 248 -13.89 -5.20 -32.34
C ILE A 248 -13.93 -3.69 -32.05
N LYS A 249 -14.70 -3.24 -31.05
CA LYS A 249 -14.81 -1.85 -30.66
C LYS A 249 -13.48 -1.29 -30.16
N ALA A 250 -12.78 -2.05 -29.29
CA ALA A 250 -11.47 -1.66 -28.77
C ALA A 250 -10.40 -1.57 -29.87
N SER A 251 -10.41 -2.51 -30.83
CA SER A 251 -9.52 -2.48 -32.01
C SER A 251 -9.79 -1.28 -32.92
N LYS A 252 -11.05 -0.87 -33.04
CA LYS A 252 -11.42 0.32 -33.82
C LYS A 252 -10.94 1.61 -33.15
N ASN A 253 -11.12 1.71 -31.84
CA ASN A 253 -10.62 2.85 -31.06
C ASN A 253 -9.10 2.97 -31.17
N LEU A 254 -8.36 1.86 -31.03
CA LEU A 254 -6.90 1.86 -31.20
C LEU A 254 -6.47 2.32 -32.58
N LYS A 255 -7.23 1.97 -33.62
CA LYS A 255 -6.94 2.46 -34.97
C LYS A 255 -7.16 3.97 -35.08
N GLU A 256 -8.24 4.50 -34.51
CA GLU A 256 -8.56 5.94 -34.50
C GLU A 256 -7.52 6.74 -33.70
N SER A 257 -7.10 6.26 -32.52
CA SER A 257 -6.04 6.89 -31.71
C SER A 257 -4.68 6.84 -32.41
N THR A 258 -4.38 5.77 -33.16
CA THR A 258 -3.16 5.67 -33.95
C THR A 258 -3.15 6.65 -35.13
N GLU A 259 -4.28 6.83 -35.79
CA GLU A 259 -4.43 7.80 -36.90
C GLU A 259 -4.33 9.25 -36.39
N SER A 260 -4.83 9.54 -35.20
CA SER A 260 -4.71 10.86 -34.55
C SER A 260 -3.33 11.14 -33.95
N LYS A 261 -2.46 10.12 -33.84
CA LYS A 261 -1.13 10.16 -33.17
C LYS A 261 -1.20 10.60 -31.71
N ASP A 262 -2.29 10.29 -31.04
CA ASP A 262 -2.44 10.54 -29.61
C ASP A 262 -1.85 9.36 -28.81
N TRP A 263 -0.61 9.55 -28.36
CA TRP A 263 0.16 8.50 -27.70
C TRP A 263 -0.43 8.07 -26.34
N GLU A 264 -1.15 8.96 -25.67
CA GLU A 264 -1.79 8.67 -24.39
C GLU A 264 -3.03 7.76 -24.58
N LEU A 265 -3.84 8.06 -25.60
CA LEU A 265 -4.97 7.21 -25.99
C LEU A 265 -4.53 5.87 -26.57
N ILE A 266 -3.45 5.82 -27.33
CA ILE A 266 -2.91 4.57 -27.88
C ILE A 266 -2.52 3.62 -26.73
N GLY A 267 -1.82 4.10 -25.70
CA GLY A 267 -1.46 3.28 -24.53
C GLY A 267 -2.68 2.70 -23.84
N SER A 268 -3.67 3.53 -23.55
CA SER A 268 -4.94 3.15 -22.94
C SER A 268 -5.74 2.12 -23.77
N ASP A 269 -5.77 2.28 -25.11
CA ASP A 269 -6.49 1.37 -25.99
C ASP A 269 -5.79 0.00 -26.14
N ILE A 270 -4.45 -0.04 -26.06
CA ILE A 270 -3.66 -1.29 -26.01
C ILE A 270 -3.95 -2.04 -24.73
N ASP A 271 -3.89 -1.41 -23.57
CA ASP A 271 -4.16 -2.03 -22.27
C ASP A 271 -5.58 -2.60 -22.23
N ARG A 272 -6.55 -1.88 -22.81
CA ARG A 272 -7.93 -2.32 -22.93
C ARG A 272 -8.08 -3.56 -23.78
N LEU A 273 -7.40 -3.62 -24.93
CA LEU A 273 -7.39 -4.81 -25.78
C LEU A 273 -6.77 -6.00 -25.06
N GLN A 274 -5.69 -5.80 -24.35
CA GLN A 274 -5.00 -6.85 -23.59
C GLN A 274 -5.90 -7.43 -22.49
N THR A 275 -6.62 -6.59 -21.75
CA THR A 275 -7.58 -7.01 -20.73
C THR A 275 -8.78 -7.79 -21.27
N LEU A 276 -9.14 -7.61 -22.55
CA LEU A 276 -10.23 -8.35 -23.19
C LEU A 276 -9.80 -9.69 -23.81
N ILE A 277 -8.49 -9.91 -23.97
CA ILE A 277 -7.91 -11.12 -24.58
C ILE A 277 -7.44 -12.11 -23.50
N ASP A 278 -7.00 -11.62 -22.34
CA ASP A 278 -6.62 -12.42 -21.17
C ASP A 278 -7.86 -12.89 -20.39
#